data_1dd8d75cdf2ecd8671d81938c8e5cbed
#
_entry.id   1dd8d75cdf2ecd8671d81938c8e5cbed
#
_cell.length_a   1.000
_cell.length_b   1.000
_cell.length_c   1.000
_cell.angle_alpha   90.00
_cell.angle_beta   90.00
_cell.angle_gamma   90.00
#
_symmetry.space_group_name_H-M   'P 1'
#
loop_
_entity.id
_entity.type
_entity.pdbx_description
1 polymer ?
#
loop_
_entity_poly.entity_id
_entity_poly.type
_entity_poly.pdbx_seq_one_letter_code
_entity_poly.pdbx_strand_id
1 'polypeptide(L)'
;MSHFKEGYLNFDEYIRQGEPSQREKAGYWQTAIGLQAVDGLKVSSYLQNTACRHIEGDITIDEARELVNQYYITKTAHDANDDDKEEADRVSSNIVKVLSSPTFDFSTGGYQSVHRRVFEGVMKHAGEFRKYDITKKEWVLEGDTVLYLNWEDLRRA
;
A
#
# COMPACT_ATOMS: atom_id res chain seq x y z
N MET A 1 15.72 -4.45 20.43
CA MET A 1 16.31 -3.74 19.29
C MET A 1 16.23 -4.63 18.07
N SER A 2 15.47 -4.21 17.09
CA SER A 2 15.45 -4.89 15.82
C SER A 2 16.63 -4.41 14.98
N HIS A 3 17.54 -5.33 14.67
CA HIS A 3 18.59 -5.06 13.70
C HIS A 3 18.02 -5.27 12.30
N PHE A 4 17.70 -4.19 11.61
CA PHE A 4 17.32 -4.26 10.22
C PHE A 4 18.58 -4.40 9.35
N LYS A 5 18.66 -5.49 8.62
CA LYS A 5 19.61 -5.57 7.51
C LYS A 5 19.06 -4.69 6.38
N GLU A 6 19.85 -3.75 5.92
CA GLU A 6 19.53 -2.92 4.76
C GLU A 6 18.97 -3.76 3.61
N GLY A 7 17.78 -3.38 3.13
CA GLY A 7 17.20 -3.89 1.90
C GLY A 7 16.21 -5.03 2.02
N TYR A 8 16.02 -5.65 3.17
CA TYR A 8 15.03 -6.70 3.32
C TYR A 8 14.26 -6.58 4.63
N LEU A 9 12.99 -6.21 4.51
CA LEU A 9 12.12 -6.16 5.65
C LEU A 9 11.62 -7.56 5.96
N ASN A 10 12.05 -8.12 7.07
CA ASN A 10 11.58 -9.41 7.52
C ASN A 10 10.72 -9.25 8.78
N PHE A 11 9.40 -9.30 8.60
CA PHE A 11 8.45 -9.35 9.71
C PHE A 11 8.19 -10.76 10.23
N ASP A 12 8.88 -11.76 9.71
CA ASP A 12 8.66 -13.18 10.06
C ASP A 12 8.80 -13.43 11.55
N GLU A 13 9.71 -12.73 12.22
CA GLU A 13 9.90 -12.87 13.65
C GLU A 13 8.66 -12.43 14.43
N TYR A 14 8.03 -11.31 14.04
CA TYR A 14 6.76 -10.88 14.64
C TYR A 14 5.63 -11.87 14.36
N ILE A 15 5.59 -12.43 13.16
CA ILE A 15 4.57 -13.41 12.77
C ILE A 15 4.73 -14.71 13.56
N ARG A 16 5.96 -15.14 13.81
CA ARG A 16 6.23 -16.41 14.53
C ARG A 16 6.14 -16.27 16.05
N GLN A 17 6.62 -15.17 16.61
CA GLN A 17 6.85 -15.04 18.06
C GLN A 17 6.12 -13.86 18.71
N GLY A 18 5.51 -12.99 17.89
CA GLY A 18 4.81 -11.81 18.40
C GLY A 18 3.51 -12.15 19.11
N GLU A 19 3.06 -11.20 19.90
CA GLU A 19 1.70 -11.20 20.45
C GLU A 19 0.66 -11.21 19.31
N PRO A 20 -0.58 -11.67 19.55
CA PRO A 20 -1.59 -11.77 18.47
C PRO A 20 -1.77 -10.48 17.67
N SER A 21 -1.81 -9.33 18.33
CA SER A 21 -1.94 -8.04 17.64
C SER A 21 -0.72 -7.69 16.80
N GLN A 22 0.48 -8.06 17.24
CA GLN A 22 1.72 -7.85 16.50
C GLN A 22 1.77 -8.74 15.26
N ARG A 23 1.35 -10.00 15.37
CA ARG A 23 1.25 -10.92 14.23
C ARG A 23 0.32 -10.41 13.15
N GLU A 24 -0.84 -9.93 13.57
CA GLU A 24 -1.85 -9.40 12.66
C GLU A 24 -1.33 -8.16 11.91
N LYS A 25 -0.79 -7.19 12.62
CA LYS A 25 -0.23 -5.97 12.04
C LYS A 25 0.96 -6.27 11.13
N ALA A 26 1.86 -7.16 11.55
CA ALA A 26 2.99 -7.58 10.74
C ALA A 26 2.54 -8.24 9.43
N GLY A 27 1.48 -9.05 9.47
CA GLY A 27 0.86 -9.63 8.29
C GLY A 27 0.31 -8.57 7.33
N TYR A 28 -0.33 -7.54 7.85
CA TYR A 28 -0.84 -6.43 7.03
C TYR A 28 0.29 -5.69 6.32
N TRP A 29 1.36 -5.35 7.03
CA TRP A 29 2.52 -4.69 6.43
C TRP A 29 3.22 -5.56 5.40
N GLN A 30 3.40 -6.84 5.70
CA GLN A 30 4.01 -7.79 4.75
C GLN A 30 3.20 -7.88 3.46
N THR A 31 1.88 -7.97 3.57
CA THR A 31 0.98 -7.98 2.41
C THR A 31 1.07 -6.67 1.62
N ALA A 32 0.99 -5.53 2.29
CA ALA A 32 1.02 -4.23 1.64
C ALA A 32 2.34 -4.00 0.89
N ILE A 33 3.46 -4.25 1.52
CA ILE A 33 4.80 -4.09 0.93
C ILE A 33 5.02 -5.10 -0.20
N GLY A 34 4.54 -6.32 -0.03
CA GLY A 34 4.60 -7.36 -1.06
C GLY A 34 3.83 -6.99 -2.32
N LEU A 35 2.66 -6.36 -2.18
CA LEU A 35 1.88 -5.87 -3.32
C LEU A 35 2.63 -4.78 -4.09
N GLN A 36 3.34 -3.88 -3.41
CA GLN A 36 4.17 -2.88 -4.09
C GLN A 36 5.34 -3.53 -4.83
N ALA A 37 5.95 -4.55 -4.25
CA ALA A 37 7.05 -5.28 -4.88
C ALA A 37 6.63 -5.98 -6.19
N VAL A 38 5.40 -6.44 -6.30
CA VAL A 38 4.85 -7.01 -7.55
C VAL A 38 4.88 -5.99 -8.68
N ASP A 39 4.64 -4.73 -8.38
CA ASP A 39 4.71 -3.62 -9.34
C ASP A 39 6.13 -3.05 -9.51
N GLY A 40 7.12 -3.68 -8.92
CA GLY A 40 8.51 -3.23 -8.98
C GLY A 40 8.83 -2.04 -8.09
N LEU A 41 7.94 -1.68 -7.18
CA LEU A 41 8.12 -0.57 -6.25
C LEU A 41 8.75 -1.03 -4.94
N LYS A 42 9.58 -0.17 -4.38
CA LYS A 42 10.24 -0.41 -3.09
C LYS A 42 9.84 0.64 -2.08
N VAL A 43 9.72 0.22 -0.83
CA VAL A 43 9.47 1.14 0.29
C VAL A 43 10.79 1.65 0.88
N SER A 44 10.72 2.82 1.52
CA SER A 44 11.88 3.42 2.19
C SER A 44 12.19 2.75 3.53
N SER A 45 13.40 2.94 4.02
CA SER A 45 13.78 2.55 5.39
C SER A 45 12.96 3.29 6.43
N TYR A 46 12.57 4.54 6.14
CA TYR A 46 11.69 5.31 7.02
C TYR A 46 10.34 4.63 7.22
N LEU A 47 9.71 4.16 6.13
CA LEU A 47 8.46 3.41 6.23
C LEU A 47 8.65 2.12 7.04
N GLN A 48 9.74 1.41 6.81
CA GLN A 48 10.03 0.17 7.53
C GLN A 48 10.09 0.40 9.04
N ASN A 49 10.79 1.46 9.47
CA ASN A 49 10.88 1.84 10.87
C ASN A 49 9.52 2.25 11.43
N THR A 50 8.75 3.00 10.65
CA THR A 50 7.39 3.42 11.03
C THR A 50 6.46 2.21 11.19
N ALA A 51 6.56 1.24 10.27
CA ALA A 51 5.80 -0.01 10.34
C ALA A 51 6.12 -0.78 11.63
N CYS A 52 7.37 -0.88 12.01
CA CYS A 52 7.76 -1.54 13.27
C CYS A 52 7.17 -0.84 14.50
N ARG A 53 7.18 0.47 14.55
CA ARG A 53 6.54 1.23 15.63
C ARG A 53 5.04 0.97 15.73
N HIS A 54 4.38 0.86 14.59
CA HIS A 54 2.97 0.48 14.55
C HIS A 54 2.74 -0.96 15.02
N ILE A 55 3.55 -1.91 14.57
CA ILE A 55 3.47 -3.31 14.98
C ILE A 55 3.65 -3.44 16.50
N GLU A 56 4.61 -2.73 17.05
CA GLU A 56 4.90 -2.73 18.50
C GLU A 56 3.88 -1.96 19.35
N GLY A 57 2.93 -1.27 18.71
CA GLY A 57 1.87 -0.55 19.40
C GLY A 57 2.25 0.86 19.88
N ASP A 58 3.42 1.37 19.49
CA ASP A 58 3.88 2.71 19.86
C ASP A 58 3.08 3.82 19.19
N ILE A 59 2.57 3.54 17.99
CA ILE A 59 1.76 4.47 17.20
C ILE A 59 0.56 3.75 16.59
N THR A 60 -0.49 4.52 16.32
CA THR A 60 -1.65 4.03 15.56
C THR A 60 -1.35 4.05 14.06
N ILE A 61 -2.20 3.39 13.26
CA ILE A 61 -2.06 3.45 11.79
C ILE A 61 -2.26 4.87 11.25
N ASP A 62 -3.14 5.65 11.83
CA ASP A 62 -3.34 7.03 11.41
C ASP A 62 -2.12 7.90 11.74
N GLU A 63 -1.49 7.68 12.89
CA GLU A 63 -0.22 8.33 13.23
C GLU A 63 0.90 7.89 12.28
N ALA A 64 0.97 6.62 11.91
CA ALA A 64 1.94 6.11 10.95
C ALA A 64 1.76 6.78 9.58
N ARG A 65 0.53 6.91 9.10
CA ARG A 65 0.21 7.60 7.84
C ARG A 65 0.59 9.08 7.88
N GLU A 66 0.34 9.75 8.99
CA GLU A 66 0.74 11.15 9.17
C GLU A 66 2.27 11.31 9.19
N LEU A 67 2.99 10.40 9.83
CA LEU A 67 4.45 10.41 9.80
C LEU A 67 5.00 10.28 8.38
N VAL A 68 4.42 9.39 7.57
CA VAL A 68 4.78 9.24 6.16
C VAL A 68 4.47 10.52 5.39
N ASN A 69 3.31 11.12 5.63
CA ASN A 69 2.91 12.37 4.99
C ASN A 69 3.90 13.50 5.31
N GLN A 70 4.23 13.69 6.58
CA GLN A 70 5.18 14.71 7.03
C GLN A 70 6.58 14.48 6.45
N TYR A 71 7.01 13.23 6.36
CA TYR A 71 8.31 12.87 5.81
C TYR A 71 8.48 13.37 4.37
N TYR A 72 7.46 13.23 3.53
CA TYR A 72 7.53 13.64 2.13
C TYR A 72 7.18 15.12 1.88
N ILE A 73 6.37 15.73 2.75
CA ILE A 73 6.08 17.17 2.65
C ILE A 73 7.31 18.02 3.04
N THR A 74 8.06 17.59 4.04
CA THR A 74 9.18 18.34 4.58
C THR A 74 10.44 18.01 3.79
N LYS A 75 10.81 18.88 2.84
CA LYS A 75 11.98 18.70 1.96
C LYS A 75 13.31 18.49 2.67
N THR A 76 13.42 18.92 3.92
CA THR A 76 14.63 18.75 4.73
C THR A 76 14.64 17.49 5.58
N ALA A 77 13.50 16.81 5.71
CA ALA A 77 13.35 15.66 6.60
C ALA A 77 13.54 14.33 5.89
N HIS A 78 13.28 14.26 4.58
CA HIS A 78 13.44 13.01 3.84
C HIS A 78 14.72 12.99 2.99
N ASP A 79 15.26 11.81 2.79
CA ASP A 79 16.39 11.61 1.89
C ASP A 79 15.91 11.76 0.43
N ALA A 80 16.65 12.51 -0.38
CA ALA A 80 16.37 12.67 -1.81
C ALA A 80 16.34 11.30 -2.55
N ASN A 81 17.05 10.30 -2.03
CA ASN A 81 17.01 8.94 -2.56
C ASN A 81 15.68 8.23 -2.34
N ASP A 82 14.79 8.79 -1.52
CA ASP A 82 13.48 8.22 -1.23
C ASP A 82 12.34 8.85 -2.06
N ASP A 83 12.64 9.82 -2.92
CA ASP A 83 11.62 10.48 -3.74
C ASP A 83 10.87 9.49 -4.65
N ASP A 84 11.55 8.48 -5.16
CA ASP A 84 10.97 7.42 -5.96
C ASP A 84 10.18 6.38 -5.15
N LYS A 85 10.25 6.47 -3.82
CA LYS A 85 9.58 5.54 -2.88
C LYS A 85 8.32 6.12 -2.25
N GLU A 86 8.02 7.39 -2.52
CA GLU A 86 6.86 8.07 -1.93
C GLU A 86 5.55 7.35 -2.21
N GLU A 87 5.32 6.95 -3.45
CA GLU A 87 4.11 6.22 -3.83
C GLU A 87 3.99 4.91 -3.05
N ALA A 88 5.04 4.10 -3.02
CA ALA A 88 5.04 2.83 -2.31
C ALA A 88 4.81 3.01 -0.81
N ASP A 89 5.41 4.00 -0.20
CA ASP A 89 5.25 4.30 1.22
C ASP A 89 3.81 4.72 1.55
N ARG A 90 3.25 5.63 0.76
CA ARG A 90 1.88 6.10 0.96
C ARG A 90 0.85 4.99 0.73
N VAL A 91 0.97 4.27 -0.37
CA VAL A 91 0.05 3.18 -0.71
C VAL A 91 0.13 2.05 0.32
N SER A 92 1.33 1.66 0.75
CA SER A 92 1.50 0.61 1.77
C SER A 92 0.79 0.96 3.07
N SER A 93 0.95 2.17 3.57
CA SER A 93 0.28 2.60 4.80
C SER A 93 -1.25 2.67 4.64
N ASN A 94 -1.73 3.09 3.47
CA ASN A 94 -3.15 3.09 3.15
C ASN A 94 -3.74 1.68 3.11
N ILE A 95 -3.02 0.72 2.52
CA ILE A 95 -3.43 -0.69 2.49
C ILE A 95 -3.53 -1.25 3.90
N VAL A 96 -2.57 -0.98 4.77
CA VAL A 96 -2.60 -1.44 6.15
C VAL A 96 -3.84 -0.88 6.88
N LYS A 97 -4.19 0.37 6.66
CA LYS A 97 -5.42 0.96 7.21
C LYS A 97 -6.67 0.23 6.72
N VAL A 98 -6.73 -0.09 5.43
CA VAL A 98 -7.85 -0.84 4.84
C VAL A 98 -7.96 -2.23 5.46
N LEU A 99 -6.85 -2.96 5.57
CA LEU A 99 -6.81 -4.29 6.15
C LEU A 99 -7.17 -4.30 7.64
N SER A 100 -6.88 -3.22 8.34
CA SER A 100 -7.24 -3.04 9.76
C SER A 100 -8.74 -2.75 9.98
N SER A 101 -9.47 -2.44 8.91
CA SER A 101 -10.90 -2.13 8.97
C SER A 101 -11.71 -3.31 8.43
N PRO A 102 -12.59 -3.93 9.23
CA PRO A 102 -13.24 -5.21 8.87
C PRO A 102 -14.41 -5.07 7.89
N THR A 103 -14.67 -3.91 7.32
CA THR A 103 -15.83 -3.67 6.47
C THR A 103 -15.45 -3.62 4.99
N PHE A 104 -15.72 -4.69 4.27
CA PHE A 104 -15.70 -4.72 2.81
C PHE A 104 -17.06 -5.13 2.28
N ASP A 105 -17.62 -4.34 1.39
CA ASP A 105 -18.87 -4.63 0.69
C ASP A 105 -18.57 -4.99 -0.76
N PHE A 106 -19.06 -6.16 -1.19
CA PHE A 106 -18.94 -6.65 -2.57
C PHE A 106 -19.92 -5.94 -3.51
N SER A 107 -19.80 -4.64 -3.62
CA SER A 107 -20.55 -3.81 -4.55
C SER A 107 -19.61 -2.91 -5.35
N THR A 108 -20.11 -2.29 -6.41
CA THR A 108 -19.33 -1.28 -7.15
C THR A 108 -18.94 -0.12 -6.24
N GLY A 109 -19.82 0.29 -5.32
CA GLY A 109 -19.53 1.30 -4.33
C GLY A 109 -18.47 0.87 -3.32
N GLY A 110 -18.52 -0.38 -2.86
CA GLY A 110 -17.49 -0.98 -1.99
C GLY A 110 -16.13 -1.03 -2.67
N TYR A 111 -16.07 -1.45 -3.93
CA TYR A 111 -14.85 -1.44 -4.72
C TYR A 111 -14.27 -0.04 -4.88
N GLN A 112 -15.10 0.95 -5.23
CA GLN A 112 -14.67 2.34 -5.33
C GLN A 112 -14.13 2.88 -4.01
N SER A 113 -14.76 2.52 -2.89
CA SER A 113 -14.31 2.90 -1.55
C SER A 113 -12.93 2.35 -1.23
N VAL A 114 -12.68 1.07 -1.51
CA VAL A 114 -11.36 0.46 -1.30
C VAL A 114 -10.32 1.14 -2.18
N HIS A 115 -10.60 1.32 -3.46
CA HIS A 115 -9.67 2.00 -4.39
C HIS A 115 -9.34 3.42 -3.92
N ARG A 116 -10.35 4.19 -3.50
CA ARG A 116 -10.16 5.54 -2.97
C ARG A 116 -9.26 5.54 -1.74
N ARG A 117 -9.50 4.62 -0.81
CA ARG A 117 -8.73 4.53 0.45
C ARG A 117 -7.28 4.11 0.22
N VAL A 118 -7.04 3.21 -0.73
CA VAL A 118 -5.68 2.73 -1.06
C VAL A 118 -4.85 3.82 -1.72
N PHE A 119 -5.44 4.58 -2.65
CA PHE A 119 -4.74 5.58 -3.44
C PHE A 119 -4.95 7.02 -2.97
N GLU A 120 -5.56 7.21 -1.80
CA GLU A 120 -5.75 8.53 -1.20
C GLU A 120 -4.41 9.26 -1.04
N GLY A 121 -4.34 10.48 -1.57
CA GLY A 121 -3.12 11.29 -1.55
C GLY A 121 -2.06 10.89 -2.57
N VAL A 122 -2.31 9.86 -3.38
CA VAL A 122 -1.38 9.36 -4.42
C VAL A 122 -1.93 9.65 -5.80
N MET A 123 -3.17 9.27 -6.06
CA MET A 123 -3.83 9.45 -7.36
C MET A 123 -4.99 10.43 -7.25
N LYS A 124 -5.06 11.38 -8.19
CA LYS A 124 -6.18 12.33 -8.27
C LYS A 124 -7.52 11.64 -8.55
N HIS A 125 -7.50 10.47 -9.20
CA HIS A 125 -8.68 9.72 -9.63
C HIS A 125 -9.02 8.57 -8.67
N ALA A 126 -8.51 8.59 -7.43
CA ALA A 126 -8.77 7.54 -6.45
C ALA A 126 -10.28 7.35 -6.24
N GLY A 127 -10.76 6.12 -6.42
CA GLY A 127 -12.17 5.76 -6.28
C GLY A 127 -13.05 6.16 -7.46
N GLU A 128 -12.49 6.63 -8.55
CA GLU A 128 -13.24 6.97 -9.77
C GLU A 128 -13.11 5.86 -10.82
N PHE A 129 -14.20 5.57 -11.52
CA PHE A 129 -14.12 4.73 -12.72
C PHE A 129 -13.45 5.51 -13.85
N ARG A 130 -12.64 4.82 -14.65
CA ARG A 130 -12.07 5.41 -15.86
C ARG A 130 -13.18 5.85 -16.83
N LYS A 131 -12.85 6.85 -17.64
CA LYS A 131 -13.75 7.43 -18.65
C LYS A 131 -13.27 7.14 -20.08
N TYR A 132 -12.44 6.12 -20.24
CA TYR A 132 -11.87 5.69 -21.54
C TYR A 132 -11.59 4.20 -21.49
N ASP A 133 -11.54 3.58 -22.66
CA ASP A 133 -11.19 2.18 -22.78
C ASP A 133 -9.68 2.00 -22.67
N ILE A 134 -9.29 0.90 -22.03
CA ILE A 134 -7.89 0.54 -21.86
C ILE A 134 -7.62 -0.85 -22.39
N THR A 135 -6.40 -1.04 -22.87
CA THR A 135 -5.84 -2.34 -23.20
C THR A 135 -4.47 -2.46 -22.55
N LYS A 136 -4.05 -3.67 -22.27
CA LYS A 136 -2.74 -3.94 -21.68
C LYS A 136 -2.13 -5.16 -22.35
N LYS A 137 -0.87 -5.05 -22.76
CA LYS A 137 -0.09 -6.20 -23.19
C LYS A 137 0.53 -6.87 -21.97
N GLU A 138 0.26 -8.16 -21.84
CA GLU A 138 0.79 -8.95 -20.73
C GLU A 138 1.89 -9.88 -21.23
N TRP A 139 3.02 -9.85 -20.57
CA TRP A 139 4.15 -10.74 -20.88
C TRP A 139 3.78 -12.22 -20.69
N VAL A 140 2.90 -12.51 -19.73
CA VAL A 140 2.38 -13.88 -19.45
C VAL A 140 1.62 -14.44 -20.65
N LEU A 141 1.03 -13.58 -21.46
CA LEU A 141 0.30 -13.94 -22.67
C LEU A 141 1.16 -13.81 -23.94
N GLU A 142 2.48 -13.88 -23.79
CA GLU A 142 3.44 -13.78 -24.91
C GLU A 142 3.29 -12.49 -25.73
N GLY A 143 2.80 -11.42 -25.10
CA GLY A 143 2.60 -10.11 -25.73
C GLY A 143 1.21 -9.89 -26.31
N ASP A 144 0.30 -10.83 -26.16
CA ASP A 144 -1.10 -10.63 -26.52
C ASP A 144 -1.75 -9.54 -25.66
N THR A 145 -2.73 -8.86 -26.25
CA THR A 145 -3.43 -7.75 -25.61
C THR A 145 -4.60 -8.24 -24.79
N VAL A 146 -4.66 -7.82 -23.52
CA VAL A 146 -5.85 -8.00 -22.69
C VAL A 146 -6.86 -6.90 -23.01
N LEU A 147 -8.08 -7.29 -23.35
CA LEU A 147 -9.20 -6.37 -23.53
C LEU A 147 -9.97 -6.25 -22.22
N TYR A 148 -9.99 -5.04 -21.69
CA TYR A 148 -10.75 -4.73 -20.49
C TYR A 148 -12.20 -4.38 -20.84
N LEU A 149 -13.09 -4.49 -19.85
CA LEU A 149 -14.47 -4.06 -19.99
C LEU A 149 -14.52 -2.61 -20.50
N ASN A 150 -15.45 -2.33 -21.43
CA ASN A 150 -15.69 -0.98 -21.91
C ASN A 150 -16.00 -0.04 -20.74
N TRP A 151 -15.45 1.17 -20.74
CA TRP A 151 -15.60 2.10 -19.63
C TRP A 151 -17.07 2.48 -19.36
N GLU A 152 -17.90 2.50 -20.41
CA GLU A 152 -19.33 2.80 -20.27
C GLU A 152 -20.08 1.72 -19.48
N ASP A 153 -19.61 0.48 -19.53
CA ASP A 153 -20.23 -0.65 -18.85
C ASP A 153 -19.72 -0.88 -17.43
N LEU A 154 -18.64 -0.21 -17.02
CA LEU A 154 -18.05 -0.37 -15.69
C LEU A 154 -19.02 -0.13 -14.54
N ARG A 155 -19.95 0.81 -14.71
CA ARG A 155 -20.94 1.15 -13.68
C ARG A 155 -22.08 0.14 -13.58
N ARG A 156 -22.23 -0.71 -14.59
CA ARG A 156 -23.27 -1.74 -14.66
C ARG A 156 -22.78 -3.12 -14.20
N ALA A 157 -21.47 -3.26 -14.09
CA ALA A 157 -20.83 -4.51 -13.71
C ALA A 157 -21.00 -4.86 -12.22
#